data_373fff70662e380c14f4921688101561
#
_entry.id   373fff70662e380c14f4921688101561
#
_cell.length_a   1.000
_cell.length_b   1.000
_cell.length_c   1.000
_cell.angle_alpha   90.00
_cell.angle_beta   90.00
_cell.angle_gamma   90.00
#
_symmetry.space_group_name_H-M   'P 1'
#
loop_
_entity.id
_entity.type
_entity.pdbx_description
1 polymer ?
#
loop_
_entity_poly.entity_id
_entity_poly.type
_entity_poly.pdbx_seq_one_letter_code
_entity_poly.pdbx_strand_id
1 'polypeptide(L)'
;MSSVVIEVADLDVYYGTSQILFGVGLSVRQGETMALLGRNGAGKSTTMKAIMGLAPPRRGKVSLRGALISGRKPHHIARAGLGFVPEDRQIFPEHTVEDNLVIGKKRGPEGQDEWPIKRIYEVFPLLEPLRHRIAGRLSGGEQQMLAIARTLMGNPALLLLDEPSEGLAPIIVQRIGELLRQLRSIGSTVLIAEQNMHFCLGLASHATIIDKGQIVYAAGIDELKANEAIRRRYLAL
;
A
#
# COMPACT_ATOMS: atom_id res chain seq x y z
N MET A 1 2.76 5.69 -23.18
CA MET A 1 1.80 5.22 -22.15
C MET A 1 2.62 4.52 -21.07
N SER A 2 2.44 4.83 -19.78
CA SER A 2 3.15 4.15 -18.69
C SER A 2 2.75 2.67 -18.64
N SER A 3 3.74 1.78 -18.41
CA SER A 3 3.53 0.33 -18.33
C SER A 3 2.70 -0.05 -17.09
N VAL A 4 1.91 -1.13 -17.20
CA VAL A 4 1.20 -1.70 -16.05
C VAL A 4 2.21 -2.41 -15.14
N VAL A 5 2.22 -2.05 -13.84
CA VAL A 5 3.10 -2.67 -12.83
C VAL A 5 2.40 -3.83 -12.16
N ILE A 6 1.15 -3.66 -11.75
CA ILE A 6 0.34 -4.75 -11.20
C ILE A 6 -0.96 -4.87 -11.98
N GLU A 7 -1.34 -6.09 -12.27
CA GLU A 7 -2.63 -6.43 -12.86
C GLU A 7 -3.28 -7.53 -12.03
N VAL A 8 -4.51 -7.27 -11.61
CA VAL A 8 -5.36 -8.16 -10.83
C VAL A 8 -6.59 -8.46 -11.66
N ALA A 9 -6.88 -9.73 -11.93
CA ALA A 9 -7.99 -10.16 -12.78
C ALA A 9 -8.82 -11.24 -12.08
N ASP A 10 -10.11 -10.96 -11.92
CA ASP A 10 -11.16 -11.90 -11.48
C ASP A 10 -10.85 -12.64 -10.17
N LEU A 11 -10.30 -11.94 -9.14
CA LEU A 11 -9.95 -12.58 -7.88
C LEU A 11 -11.16 -13.00 -7.06
N ASP A 12 -11.26 -14.28 -6.80
CA ASP A 12 -12.13 -14.87 -5.77
C ASP A 12 -11.26 -15.34 -4.58
N VAL A 13 -11.50 -14.76 -3.40
CA VAL A 13 -10.76 -15.07 -2.18
C VAL A 13 -11.69 -15.54 -1.09
N TYR A 14 -11.26 -16.56 -0.33
CA TYR A 14 -12.03 -17.19 0.73
C TYR A 14 -11.23 -17.29 2.02
N TYR A 15 -11.90 -17.11 3.15
CA TYR A 15 -11.43 -17.54 4.47
C TYR A 15 -12.29 -18.72 4.92
N GLY A 16 -11.70 -19.92 4.91
CA GLY A 16 -12.45 -21.16 5.11
C GLY A 16 -13.52 -21.36 4.02
N THR A 17 -14.79 -21.37 4.40
CA THR A 17 -15.95 -21.46 3.49
C THR A 17 -16.50 -20.10 3.06
N SER A 18 -16.14 -19.02 3.75
CA SER A 18 -16.69 -17.69 3.49
C SER A 18 -15.95 -17.02 2.34
N GLN A 19 -16.66 -16.69 1.28
CA GLN A 19 -16.12 -15.87 0.18
C GLN A 19 -16.10 -14.40 0.59
N ILE A 20 -14.96 -13.73 0.39
CA ILE A 20 -14.75 -12.32 0.73
C ILE A 20 -14.61 -11.48 -0.52
N LEU A 21 -13.90 -11.97 -1.54
CA LEU A 21 -13.77 -11.26 -2.82
C LEU A 21 -14.47 -12.04 -3.93
N PHE A 22 -15.16 -11.31 -4.79
CA PHE A 22 -16.00 -11.82 -5.85
C PHE A 22 -15.57 -11.18 -7.18
N GLY A 23 -14.65 -11.80 -7.91
CA GLY A 23 -14.18 -11.35 -9.21
C GLY A 23 -13.49 -9.97 -9.18
N VAL A 24 -12.73 -9.67 -8.14
CA VAL A 24 -12.05 -8.36 -8.02
C VAL A 24 -10.99 -8.21 -9.11
N GLY A 25 -11.06 -7.07 -9.83
CA GLY A 25 -10.08 -6.68 -10.84
C GLY A 25 -9.64 -5.22 -10.67
N LEU A 26 -8.33 -4.98 -10.78
CA LEU A 26 -7.74 -3.64 -10.81
C LEU A 26 -6.35 -3.66 -11.49
N SER A 27 -5.87 -2.50 -11.91
CA SER A 27 -4.50 -2.38 -12.41
C SER A 27 -3.87 -1.07 -11.96
N VAL A 28 -2.54 -1.09 -11.68
CA VAL A 28 -1.77 0.11 -11.33
C VAL A 28 -0.63 0.28 -12.32
N ARG A 29 -0.44 1.49 -12.82
CA ARG A 29 0.61 1.83 -13.79
C ARG A 29 1.85 2.35 -13.08
N GLN A 30 2.98 2.30 -13.75
CA GLN A 30 4.24 2.83 -13.23
C GLN A 30 4.15 4.33 -12.92
N GLY A 31 4.63 4.73 -11.74
CA GLY A 31 4.59 6.11 -11.24
C GLY A 31 3.18 6.56 -10.79
N GLU A 32 2.21 5.67 -10.80
CA GLU A 32 0.85 5.96 -10.38
C GLU A 32 0.67 5.77 -8.87
N THR A 33 -0.07 6.67 -8.25
CA THR A 33 -0.68 6.44 -6.94
C THR A 33 -2.17 6.17 -7.15
N MET A 34 -2.61 4.94 -6.86
CA MET A 34 -4.00 4.50 -6.96
C MET A 34 -4.59 4.29 -5.58
N ALA A 35 -5.83 4.71 -5.38
CA ALA A 35 -6.60 4.46 -4.17
C ALA A 35 -7.61 3.32 -4.36
N LEU A 36 -7.59 2.31 -3.49
CA LEU A 36 -8.64 1.32 -3.32
C LEU A 36 -9.50 1.76 -2.13
N LEU A 37 -10.62 2.39 -2.43
CA LEU A 37 -11.54 2.97 -1.45
C LEU A 37 -12.67 2.01 -1.09
N GLY A 38 -13.14 2.06 0.15
CA GLY A 38 -14.30 1.28 0.60
C GLY A 38 -14.46 1.34 2.11
N ARG A 39 -15.63 0.97 2.59
CA ARG A 39 -15.93 0.89 4.02
C ARG A 39 -15.14 -0.22 4.71
N ASN A 40 -15.11 -0.22 6.05
CA ASN A 40 -14.55 -1.33 6.81
C ASN A 40 -15.31 -2.62 6.49
N GLY A 41 -14.56 -3.72 6.28
CA GLY A 41 -15.13 -5.00 5.85
C GLY A 41 -15.47 -5.11 4.36
N ALA A 42 -15.24 -4.08 3.54
CA ALA A 42 -15.54 -4.12 2.10
C ALA A 42 -14.64 -5.07 1.29
N GLY A 43 -13.48 -5.49 1.83
CA GLY A 43 -12.54 -6.39 1.15
C GLY A 43 -11.18 -5.77 0.79
N LYS A 44 -10.91 -4.50 1.20
CA LYS A 44 -9.65 -3.80 0.90
C LYS A 44 -8.41 -4.58 1.34
N SER A 45 -8.28 -4.85 2.64
CA SER A 45 -7.12 -5.57 3.21
C SER A 45 -7.01 -6.99 2.67
N THR A 46 -8.15 -7.64 2.37
CA THR A 46 -8.16 -8.97 1.73
C THR A 46 -7.58 -8.89 0.31
N THR A 47 -7.90 -7.82 -0.44
CA THR A 47 -7.33 -7.58 -1.77
C THR A 47 -5.80 -7.38 -1.68
N MET A 48 -5.32 -6.55 -0.73
CA MET A 48 -3.88 -6.36 -0.50
C MET A 48 -3.18 -7.67 -0.13
N LYS A 49 -3.77 -8.44 0.80
CA LYS A 49 -3.25 -9.75 1.21
C LYS A 49 -3.26 -10.77 0.07
N ALA A 50 -4.26 -10.74 -0.81
CA ALA A 50 -4.32 -11.61 -1.98
C ALA A 50 -3.20 -11.29 -2.98
N ILE A 51 -2.97 -10.01 -3.27
CA ILE A 51 -1.87 -9.54 -4.12
C ILE A 51 -0.51 -9.98 -3.55
N MET A 52 -0.34 -9.91 -2.23
CA MET A 52 0.90 -10.28 -1.54
C MET A 52 1.07 -11.80 -1.35
N GLY A 53 0.05 -12.61 -1.70
CA GLY A 53 0.08 -14.07 -1.51
C GLY A 53 -0.16 -14.54 -0.07
N LEU A 54 -0.60 -13.63 0.83
CA LEU A 54 -0.96 -13.92 2.22
C LEU A 54 -2.38 -14.53 2.33
N ALA A 55 -3.25 -14.22 1.37
CA ALA A 55 -4.57 -14.81 1.20
C ALA A 55 -4.72 -15.28 -0.25
N PRO A 56 -4.17 -16.44 -0.63
CA PRO A 56 -4.10 -16.87 -2.03
C PRO A 56 -5.49 -17.03 -2.62
N PRO A 57 -5.74 -16.51 -3.84
CA PRO A 57 -7.04 -16.61 -4.48
C PRO A 57 -7.34 -18.05 -4.90
N ARG A 58 -8.61 -18.47 -4.80
CA ARG A 58 -9.08 -19.72 -5.40
C ARG A 58 -9.25 -19.61 -6.91
N ARG A 59 -9.59 -18.42 -7.40
CA ARG A 59 -9.75 -18.10 -8.81
C ARG A 59 -9.14 -16.73 -9.10
N GLY A 60 -8.79 -16.51 -10.35
CA GLY A 60 -8.22 -15.25 -10.82
C GLY A 60 -6.70 -15.26 -10.83
N LYS A 61 -6.13 -14.14 -11.26
CA LYS A 61 -4.69 -14.01 -11.49
C LYS A 61 -4.19 -12.66 -10.97
N VAL A 62 -2.96 -12.68 -10.47
CA VAL A 62 -2.20 -11.47 -10.17
C VAL A 62 -0.90 -11.53 -10.94
N SER A 63 -0.60 -10.50 -11.71
CA SER A 63 0.63 -10.37 -12.48
C SER A 63 1.38 -9.10 -12.07
N LEU A 64 2.68 -9.22 -11.81
CA LEU A 64 3.59 -8.10 -11.53
C LEU A 64 4.52 -7.93 -12.73
N ARG A 65 4.48 -6.76 -13.39
CA ARG A 65 5.23 -6.46 -14.61
C ARG A 65 5.09 -7.57 -15.67
N GLY A 66 3.86 -8.07 -15.85
CA GLY A 66 3.50 -9.14 -16.77
C GLY A 66 3.85 -10.56 -16.30
N ALA A 67 4.60 -10.74 -15.21
CA ALA A 67 4.92 -12.05 -14.65
C ALA A 67 3.85 -12.49 -13.65
N LEU A 68 3.30 -13.71 -13.84
CA LEU A 68 2.31 -14.28 -12.92
C LEU A 68 2.92 -14.52 -11.53
N ILE A 69 2.29 -13.94 -10.50
CA ILE A 69 2.70 -14.08 -9.09
C ILE A 69 1.66 -14.77 -8.20
N SER A 70 0.41 -14.87 -8.63
CA SER A 70 -0.61 -15.62 -7.88
C SER A 70 -0.18 -17.06 -7.62
N GLY A 71 -0.41 -17.56 -6.40
CA GLY A 71 0.04 -18.86 -5.95
C GLY A 71 1.50 -18.95 -5.50
N ARG A 72 2.31 -17.90 -5.69
CA ARG A 72 3.68 -17.84 -5.14
C ARG A 72 3.65 -17.54 -3.64
N LYS A 73 4.67 -18.00 -2.91
CA LYS A 73 4.84 -17.67 -1.50
C LYS A 73 5.15 -16.18 -1.31
N PRO A 74 4.68 -15.52 -0.21
CA PRO A 74 4.85 -14.09 0.01
C PRO A 74 6.28 -13.57 -0.14
N HIS A 75 7.28 -14.31 0.37
CA HIS A 75 8.68 -13.91 0.26
C HIS A 75 9.23 -13.93 -1.19
N HIS A 76 8.70 -14.76 -2.07
CA HIS A 76 9.03 -14.72 -3.51
C HIS A 76 8.39 -13.51 -4.18
N ILE A 77 7.15 -13.15 -3.78
CA ILE A 77 6.44 -11.97 -4.27
C ILE A 77 7.17 -10.70 -3.80
N ALA A 78 7.59 -10.65 -2.54
CA ALA A 78 8.38 -9.55 -2.01
C ALA A 78 9.71 -9.37 -2.77
N ARG A 79 10.40 -10.48 -3.09
CA ARG A 79 11.64 -10.45 -3.87
C ARG A 79 11.42 -10.03 -5.32
N ALA A 80 10.24 -10.28 -5.87
CA ALA A 80 9.87 -9.82 -7.21
C ALA A 80 9.58 -8.31 -7.27
N GLY A 81 9.58 -7.61 -6.13
CA GLY A 81 9.46 -6.15 -6.08
C GLY A 81 8.15 -5.63 -5.49
N LEU A 82 7.36 -6.45 -4.79
CA LEU A 82 6.25 -5.93 -3.99
C LEU A 82 6.72 -5.56 -2.58
N GLY A 83 6.37 -4.33 -2.15
CA GLY A 83 6.46 -3.90 -0.76
C GLY A 83 5.07 -3.85 -0.14
N PHE A 84 4.90 -4.27 1.11
CA PHE A 84 3.62 -4.23 1.80
C PHE A 84 3.76 -3.68 3.21
N VAL A 85 2.94 -2.69 3.52
CA VAL A 85 2.76 -2.12 4.86
C VAL A 85 1.33 -2.45 5.29
N PRO A 86 1.14 -3.40 6.19
CA PRO A 86 -0.18 -3.74 6.72
C PRO A 86 -0.66 -2.69 7.72
N GLU A 87 -1.97 -2.70 8.02
CA GLU A 87 -2.65 -1.82 8.97
C GLU A 87 -1.99 -1.83 10.38
N ASP A 88 -1.57 -3.02 10.86
CA ASP A 88 -0.89 -3.21 12.15
C ASP A 88 0.61 -2.87 12.14
N ARG A 89 1.13 -2.26 11.05
CA ARG A 89 2.49 -1.77 10.84
C ARG A 89 3.58 -2.84 10.87
N GLN A 90 3.45 -3.88 11.70
CA GLN A 90 4.36 -5.02 11.87
C GLN A 90 5.85 -4.62 12.00
N ILE A 91 6.13 -3.59 12.79
CA ILE A 91 7.52 -3.23 13.14
C ILE A 91 8.13 -4.32 14.05
N PHE A 92 9.46 -4.33 14.16
CA PHE A 92 10.17 -5.13 15.15
C PHE A 92 10.34 -4.31 16.45
N PRO A 93 9.45 -4.47 17.45
CA PRO A 93 9.35 -3.55 18.58
C PRO A 93 10.54 -3.59 19.51
N GLU A 94 11.25 -4.72 19.59
CA GLU A 94 12.43 -4.92 20.44
C GLU A 94 13.73 -4.37 19.83
N HIS A 95 13.70 -4.00 18.55
CA HIS A 95 14.84 -3.48 17.80
C HIS A 95 14.81 -1.95 17.73
N THR A 96 15.96 -1.34 17.46
CA THR A 96 16.04 0.10 17.20
C THR A 96 15.37 0.48 15.87
N VAL A 97 15.15 1.77 15.66
CA VAL A 97 14.69 2.30 14.36
C VAL A 97 15.68 1.90 13.26
N GLU A 98 16.99 2.08 13.50
CA GLU A 98 18.02 1.74 12.50
C GLU A 98 18.06 0.24 12.19
N ASP A 99 17.95 -0.63 13.21
CA ASP A 99 17.86 -2.08 13.00
C ASP A 99 16.66 -2.47 12.14
N ASN A 100 15.49 -1.87 12.42
CA ASN A 100 14.29 -2.07 11.61
C ASN A 100 14.54 -1.71 10.13
N LEU A 101 15.21 -0.59 9.87
CA LEU A 101 15.54 -0.16 8.50
C LEU A 101 16.52 -1.15 7.86
N VAL A 102 17.59 -1.55 8.56
CA VAL A 102 18.61 -2.47 8.03
C VAL A 102 18.02 -3.85 7.71
N ILE A 103 17.10 -4.36 8.54
CA ILE A 103 16.37 -5.62 8.26
C ILE A 103 15.58 -5.55 6.95
N GLY A 104 15.04 -4.37 6.60
CA GLY A 104 14.33 -4.16 5.34
C GLY A 104 15.23 -4.10 4.11
N LYS A 105 16.54 -3.90 4.28
CA LYS A 105 17.48 -3.65 3.19
C LYS A 105 17.62 -4.85 2.26
N LYS A 106 17.32 -4.63 0.99
CA LYS A 106 17.62 -5.55 -0.11
C LYS A 106 17.73 -4.75 -1.42
N ARG A 107 18.40 -5.32 -2.41
CA ARG A 107 18.35 -4.78 -3.77
C ARG A 107 16.99 -5.05 -4.40
N GLY A 108 16.55 -4.15 -5.24
CA GLY A 108 15.34 -4.32 -6.04
C GLY A 108 15.51 -5.46 -7.07
N PRO A 109 14.42 -5.86 -7.75
CA PRO A 109 14.41 -7.02 -8.65
C PRO A 109 15.36 -6.88 -9.84
N GLU A 110 15.75 -5.68 -10.22
CA GLU A 110 16.71 -5.37 -11.29
C GLU A 110 18.10 -4.98 -10.74
N GLY A 111 18.36 -5.26 -9.45
CA GLY A 111 19.62 -4.95 -8.79
C GLY A 111 19.75 -3.52 -8.29
N GLN A 112 18.74 -2.66 -8.48
CA GLN A 112 18.74 -1.26 -8.06
C GLN A 112 18.83 -1.13 -6.54
N ASP A 113 19.50 -0.06 -6.08
CA ASP A 113 19.62 0.33 -4.66
C ASP A 113 19.28 1.83 -4.54
N GLU A 114 18.00 2.14 -4.83
CA GLU A 114 17.49 3.53 -4.86
C GLU A 114 17.20 4.09 -3.47
N TRP A 115 17.07 3.22 -2.47
CA TRP A 115 16.70 3.55 -1.09
C TRP A 115 17.78 3.20 -0.07
N PRO A 116 19.01 3.77 -0.19
CA PRO A 116 20.01 3.64 0.86
C PRO A 116 19.54 4.38 2.12
N ILE A 117 20.05 3.98 3.29
CA ILE A 117 19.61 4.54 4.59
C ILE A 117 19.73 6.07 4.65
N LYS A 118 20.73 6.66 3.99
CA LYS A 118 20.89 8.10 3.88
C LYS A 118 19.67 8.75 3.23
N ARG A 119 19.21 8.20 2.09
CA ARG A 119 18.02 8.70 1.39
C ARG A 119 16.76 8.50 2.23
N ILE A 120 16.67 7.39 2.99
CA ILE A 120 15.57 7.21 3.94
C ILE A 120 15.50 8.35 4.93
N TYR A 121 16.60 8.75 5.55
CA TYR A 121 16.61 9.88 6.49
C TYR A 121 16.35 11.24 5.84
N GLU A 122 16.77 11.44 4.59
CA GLU A 122 16.40 12.64 3.82
C GLU A 122 14.90 12.75 3.58
N VAL A 123 14.23 11.61 3.28
CA VAL A 123 12.78 11.56 3.02
C VAL A 123 11.96 11.46 4.32
N PHE A 124 12.52 10.84 5.35
CA PHE A 124 11.92 10.67 6.68
C PHE A 124 12.76 11.34 7.79
N PRO A 125 12.90 12.66 7.77
CA PRO A 125 13.83 13.38 8.68
C PRO A 125 13.48 13.17 10.16
N LEU A 126 12.24 12.84 10.48
CA LEU A 126 11.80 12.54 11.85
C LEU A 126 12.38 11.22 12.40
N LEU A 127 12.83 10.30 11.56
CA LEU A 127 13.38 9.01 11.99
C LEU A 127 14.87 9.12 12.36
N GLU A 128 15.62 10.04 11.77
CA GLU A 128 17.07 10.16 11.99
C GLU A 128 17.44 10.44 13.45
N PRO A 129 16.82 11.41 14.14
CA PRO A 129 17.06 11.64 15.57
C PRO A 129 16.67 10.47 16.45
N LEU A 130 15.78 9.61 15.97
CA LEU A 130 15.25 8.46 16.69
C LEU A 130 15.98 7.14 16.37
N ARG A 131 17.03 7.18 15.52
CA ARG A 131 17.67 5.99 14.97
C ARG A 131 18.09 4.93 16.00
N HIS A 132 18.53 5.35 17.18
CA HIS A 132 18.95 4.46 18.28
C HIS A 132 17.83 4.17 19.28
N ARG A 133 16.62 4.71 19.08
CA ARG A 133 15.49 4.47 19.95
C ARG A 133 14.85 3.11 19.63
N ILE A 134 14.45 2.39 20.66
CA ILE A 134 13.69 1.13 20.55
C ILE A 134 12.34 1.43 19.88
N ALA A 135 12.02 0.73 18.79
CA ALA A 135 10.87 1.01 17.94
C ALA A 135 9.52 0.82 18.65
N GLY A 136 9.42 -0.09 19.60
CA GLY A 136 8.23 -0.26 20.45
C GLY A 136 7.89 0.95 21.33
N ARG A 137 8.86 1.88 21.53
CA ARG A 137 8.65 3.12 22.30
C ARG A 137 8.30 4.34 21.44
N LEU A 138 8.15 4.14 20.16
CA LEU A 138 7.71 5.17 19.22
C LEU A 138 6.20 5.42 19.35
N SER A 139 5.76 6.64 19.03
CA SER A 139 4.35 6.93 18.82
C SER A 139 3.80 6.14 17.62
N GLY A 140 2.48 5.96 17.55
CA GLY A 140 1.84 5.25 16.43
C GLY A 140 2.21 5.84 15.06
N GLY A 141 2.32 7.17 14.95
CA GLY A 141 2.73 7.83 13.70
C GLY A 141 4.19 7.61 13.34
N GLU A 142 5.10 7.62 14.33
CA GLU A 142 6.51 7.30 14.11
C GLU A 142 6.69 5.84 13.69
N GLN A 143 5.91 4.92 14.29
CA GLN A 143 5.88 3.51 13.89
C GLN A 143 5.38 3.32 12.46
N GLN A 144 4.34 4.09 12.06
CA GLN A 144 3.83 4.06 10.69
C GLN A 144 4.87 4.54 9.69
N MET A 145 5.54 5.67 9.99
CA MET A 145 6.64 6.17 9.16
C MET A 145 7.78 5.16 9.08
N LEU A 146 8.14 4.51 10.18
CA LEU A 146 9.18 3.47 10.21
C LEU A 146 8.79 2.26 9.36
N ALA A 147 7.54 1.81 9.41
CA ALA A 147 7.05 0.68 8.61
C ALA A 147 7.13 0.99 7.10
N ILE A 148 6.74 2.21 6.68
CA ILE A 148 6.86 2.66 5.29
C ILE A 148 8.33 2.75 4.89
N ALA A 149 9.17 3.40 5.69
CA ALA A 149 10.61 3.57 5.43
C ALA A 149 11.33 2.21 5.30
N ARG A 150 11.08 1.29 6.23
CA ARG A 150 11.61 -0.07 6.17
C ARG A 150 11.21 -0.81 4.89
N THR A 151 9.96 -0.64 4.45
CA THR A 151 9.47 -1.27 3.23
C THR A 151 10.15 -0.70 1.99
N LEU A 152 10.40 0.62 1.96
CA LEU A 152 11.15 1.29 0.89
C LEU A 152 12.62 0.83 0.81
N MET A 153 13.27 0.54 1.94
CA MET A 153 14.62 -0.07 1.97
C MET A 153 14.69 -1.38 1.15
N GLY A 154 13.55 -2.01 0.92
CA GLY A 154 13.42 -3.19 0.05
C GLY A 154 13.40 -2.88 -1.45
N ASN A 155 13.53 -1.63 -1.87
CA ASN A 155 13.50 -1.17 -3.27
C ASN A 155 12.29 -1.75 -4.05
N PRO A 156 11.05 -1.54 -3.59
CA PRO A 156 9.87 -2.13 -4.23
C PRO A 156 9.54 -1.43 -5.55
N ALA A 157 9.11 -2.23 -6.54
CA ALA A 157 8.53 -1.72 -7.78
C ALA A 157 7.09 -1.18 -7.56
N LEU A 158 6.39 -1.73 -6.56
CA LEU A 158 5.07 -1.30 -6.11
C LEU A 158 5.00 -1.37 -4.59
N LEU A 159 4.58 -0.27 -3.97
CA LEU A 159 4.30 -0.17 -2.53
C LEU A 159 2.80 -0.32 -2.29
N LEU A 160 2.42 -1.32 -1.50
CA LEU A 160 1.06 -1.53 -1.01
C LEU A 160 0.95 -0.96 0.41
N LEU A 161 -0.02 -0.07 0.64
CA LEU A 161 -0.29 0.53 1.94
C LEU A 161 -1.73 0.21 2.35
N ASP A 162 -1.89 -0.50 3.47
CA ASP A 162 -3.19 -0.89 4.00
C ASP A 162 -3.57 0.03 5.17
N GLU A 163 -4.53 0.90 4.95
CA GLU A 163 -5.08 1.91 5.87
C GLU A 163 -4.00 2.74 6.61
N PRO A 164 -3.09 3.39 5.86
CA PRO A 164 -1.94 4.07 6.47
C PRO A 164 -2.31 5.27 7.35
N SER A 165 -3.54 5.78 7.28
CA SER A 165 -4.02 6.91 8.10
C SER A 165 -4.82 6.48 9.33
N GLU A 166 -5.17 5.19 9.47
CA GLU A 166 -6.08 4.72 10.51
C GLU A 166 -5.49 4.84 11.92
N GLY A 167 -6.32 5.30 12.86
CA GLY A 167 -5.95 5.42 14.27
C GLY A 167 -4.87 6.47 14.58
N LEU A 168 -4.56 7.36 13.64
CA LEU A 168 -3.54 8.39 13.80
C LEU A 168 -4.14 9.78 14.03
N ALA A 169 -3.41 10.60 14.79
CA ALA A 169 -3.78 12.00 14.99
C ALA A 169 -3.76 12.79 13.67
N PRO A 170 -4.65 13.78 13.46
CA PRO A 170 -4.76 14.52 12.20
C PRO A 170 -3.43 15.11 11.69
N ILE A 171 -2.60 15.63 12.60
CA ILE A 171 -1.28 16.17 12.23
C ILE A 171 -0.33 15.09 11.66
N ILE A 172 -0.44 13.86 12.13
CA ILE A 172 0.36 12.73 11.63
C ILE A 172 -0.17 12.28 10.27
N VAL A 173 -1.50 12.20 10.12
CA VAL A 173 -2.13 11.90 8.82
C VAL A 173 -1.68 12.90 7.75
N GLN A 174 -1.63 14.19 8.09
CA GLN A 174 -1.11 15.22 7.20
C GLN A 174 0.35 14.95 6.80
N ARG A 175 1.23 14.64 7.76
CA ARG A 175 2.65 14.32 7.50
C ARG A 175 2.82 13.09 6.61
N ILE A 176 2.04 12.03 6.85
CA ILE A 176 2.05 10.85 5.98
C ILE A 176 1.57 11.23 4.57
N GLY A 177 0.55 12.08 4.45
CA GLY A 177 0.10 12.61 3.17
C GLY A 177 1.19 13.39 2.42
N GLU A 178 1.95 14.25 3.12
CA GLU A 178 3.10 14.98 2.55
C GLU A 178 4.18 14.02 2.05
N LEU A 179 4.52 13.02 2.86
CA LEU A 179 5.45 11.96 2.49
C LEU A 179 5.00 11.21 1.22
N LEU A 180 3.75 10.80 1.15
CA LEU A 180 3.23 10.06 -0.02
C LEU A 180 3.22 10.95 -1.28
N ARG A 181 2.94 12.26 -1.15
CA ARG A 181 3.11 13.21 -2.27
C ARG A 181 4.56 13.29 -2.74
N GLN A 182 5.52 13.31 -1.81
CA GLN A 182 6.94 13.29 -2.13
C GLN A 182 7.33 11.99 -2.85
N LEU A 183 6.86 10.83 -2.37
CA LEU A 183 7.08 9.54 -3.04
C LEU A 183 6.52 9.54 -4.46
N ARG A 184 5.32 10.08 -4.66
CA ARG A 184 4.71 10.25 -5.99
C ARG A 184 5.56 11.15 -6.89
N SER A 185 6.06 12.27 -6.39
CA SER A 185 6.84 13.23 -7.19
C SER A 185 8.17 12.66 -7.71
N ILE A 186 8.72 11.66 -7.02
CA ILE A 186 9.92 10.93 -7.45
C ILE A 186 9.61 9.65 -8.24
N GLY A 187 8.34 9.46 -8.67
CA GLY A 187 7.92 8.38 -9.56
C GLY A 187 7.66 7.04 -8.89
N SER A 188 7.52 6.98 -7.56
CA SER A 188 7.13 5.74 -6.86
C SER A 188 5.73 5.30 -7.26
N THR A 189 5.55 3.99 -7.44
CA THR A 189 4.24 3.38 -7.73
C THR A 189 3.61 2.92 -6.42
N VAL A 190 2.39 3.37 -6.13
CA VAL A 190 1.73 3.11 -4.83
C VAL A 190 0.28 2.68 -5.03
N LEU A 191 -0.15 1.65 -4.32
CA LEU A 191 -1.55 1.29 -4.15
C LEU A 191 -1.92 1.47 -2.67
N ILE A 192 -2.88 2.36 -2.40
CA ILE A 192 -3.33 2.69 -1.05
C ILE A 192 -4.74 2.15 -0.86
N ALA A 193 -4.95 1.24 0.09
CA ALA A 193 -6.28 0.89 0.56
C ALA A 193 -6.68 1.84 1.69
N GLU A 194 -7.82 2.48 1.57
CA GLU A 194 -8.28 3.49 2.54
C GLU A 194 -9.81 3.58 2.65
N GLN A 195 -10.26 3.93 3.83
CA GLN A 195 -11.64 4.38 4.03
C GLN A 195 -11.72 5.91 3.93
N ASN A 196 -10.69 6.62 4.35
CA ASN A 196 -10.64 8.08 4.35
C ASN A 196 -10.42 8.61 2.93
N MET A 197 -11.52 8.92 2.23
CA MET A 197 -11.46 9.49 0.88
C MET A 197 -10.69 10.82 0.86
N HIS A 198 -10.88 11.70 1.86
CA HIS A 198 -10.22 13.01 1.88
C HIS A 198 -8.70 12.88 1.88
N PHE A 199 -8.16 11.88 2.59
CA PHE A 199 -6.75 11.56 2.55
C PHE A 199 -6.29 11.19 1.13
N CYS A 200 -7.06 10.37 0.43
CA CYS A 200 -6.71 9.91 -0.92
C CYS A 200 -6.87 10.98 -2.00
N LEU A 201 -7.82 11.93 -1.86
CA LEU A 201 -8.11 12.96 -2.87
C LEU A 201 -6.90 13.85 -3.22
N GLY A 202 -5.98 14.03 -2.27
CA GLY A 202 -4.76 14.82 -2.46
C GLY A 202 -3.54 14.00 -2.93
N LEU A 203 -3.68 12.67 -3.03
CA LEU A 203 -2.57 11.74 -3.26
C LEU A 203 -2.72 10.94 -4.55
N ALA A 204 -3.90 10.36 -4.76
CA ALA A 204 -4.15 9.44 -5.85
C ALA A 204 -4.43 10.17 -7.18
N SER A 205 -4.10 9.52 -8.30
CA SER A 205 -4.52 9.91 -9.64
C SER A 205 -5.79 9.19 -10.09
N HIS A 206 -5.97 7.96 -9.62
CA HIS A 206 -7.15 7.13 -9.87
C HIS A 206 -7.68 6.54 -8.56
N ALA A 207 -8.96 6.22 -8.56
CA ALA A 207 -9.61 5.53 -7.46
C ALA A 207 -10.48 4.39 -7.97
N THR A 208 -10.43 3.28 -7.23
CA THR A 208 -11.31 2.13 -7.39
C THR A 208 -12.08 1.95 -6.10
N ILE A 209 -13.40 1.80 -6.16
CA ILE A 209 -14.24 1.58 -4.98
C ILE A 209 -14.62 0.10 -4.92
N ILE A 210 -14.32 -0.50 -3.76
CA ILE A 210 -14.75 -1.85 -3.42
C ILE A 210 -15.89 -1.80 -2.40
N ASP A 211 -16.94 -2.56 -2.64
CA ASP A 211 -18.05 -2.77 -1.70
C ASP A 211 -18.43 -4.24 -1.69
N LYS A 212 -18.58 -4.82 -0.49
CA LYS A 212 -18.94 -6.24 -0.30
C LYS A 212 -18.14 -7.20 -1.17
N GLY A 213 -16.84 -6.95 -1.30
CA GLY A 213 -15.92 -7.80 -2.06
C GLY A 213 -15.98 -7.66 -3.57
N GLN A 214 -16.65 -6.65 -4.12
CA GLN A 214 -16.76 -6.38 -5.55
C GLN A 214 -16.31 -4.96 -5.89
N ILE A 215 -15.70 -4.79 -7.06
CA ILE A 215 -15.43 -3.45 -7.59
C ILE A 215 -16.74 -2.88 -8.13
N VAL A 216 -17.17 -1.75 -7.56
CA VAL A 216 -18.42 -1.07 -7.91
C VAL A 216 -18.22 0.22 -8.69
N TYR A 217 -17.00 0.76 -8.68
CA TYR A 217 -16.64 1.97 -9.41
C TYR A 217 -15.13 2.06 -9.62
N ALA A 218 -14.69 2.59 -10.76
CA ALA A 218 -13.30 2.90 -11.03
C ALA A 218 -13.22 4.11 -11.97
N ALA A 219 -12.46 5.14 -11.59
CA ALA A 219 -12.31 6.37 -12.38
C ALA A 219 -11.07 7.17 -11.98
N GLY A 220 -10.77 8.21 -12.74
CA GLY A 220 -9.84 9.26 -12.33
C GLY A 220 -10.31 9.95 -11.04
N ILE A 221 -9.37 10.44 -10.24
CA ILE A 221 -9.69 11.03 -8.93
C ILE A 221 -10.58 12.28 -9.06
N ASP A 222 -10.42 13.07 -10.13
CA ASP A 222 -11.23 14.29 -10.33
C ASP A 222 -12.66 13.94 -10.76
N GLU A 223 -12.86 12.87 -11.51
CA GLU A 223 -14.19 12.34 -11.83
C GLU A 223 -14.89 11.85 -10.56
N LEU A 224 -14.18 11.11 -9.68
CA LEU A 224 -14.74 10.71 -8.39
C LEU A 224 -15.10 11.91 -7.52
N LYS A 225 -14.27 12.97 -7.49
CA LYS A 225 -14.59 14.22 -6.76
C LYS A 225 -15.89 14.86 -7.25
N ALA A 226 -16.14 14.85 -8.55
CA ALA A 226 -17.34 15.42 -9.15
C ALA A 226 -18.59 14.54 -8.95
N ASN A 227 -18.44 13.23 -8.73
CA ASN A 227 -19.54 12.28 -8.62
C ASN A 227 -20.07 12.15 -7.18
N GLU A 228 -20.93 13.09 -6.78
CA GLU A 228 -21.53 13.11 -5.43
C GLU A 228 -22.37 11.86 -5.13
N ALA A 229 -23.10 11.34 -6.12
CA ALA A 229 -23.97 10.16 -5.96
C ALA A 229 -23.14 8.91 -5.55
N ILE A 230 -22.02 8.68 -6.22
CA ILE A 230 -21.10 7.57 -5.90
C ILE A 230 -20.48 7.77 -4.51
N ARG A 231 -20.03 9.00 -4.20
CA ARG A 231 -19.42 9.30 -2.89
C ARG A 231 -20.38 9.07 -1.74
N ARG A 232 -21.61 9.59 -1.83
CA ARG A 232 -22.66 9.38 -0.81
C ARG A 232 -23.02 7.90 -0.65
N ARG A 233 -23.13 7.18 -1.77
CA ARG A 233 -23.56 5.78 -1.75
C ARG A 233 -22.54 4.85 -1.10
N TYR A 234 -21.25 5.00 -1.41
CA TYR A 234 -20.23 4.01 -1.06
C TYR A 234 -19.20 4.48 -0.04
N LEU A 235 -19.01 5.79 0.15
CA LEU A 235 -17.95 6.35 0.98
C LEU A 235 -18.46 7.10 2.22
N ALA A 236 -19.78 7.11 2.45
CA ALA A 236 -20.45 7.70 3.61
C ALA A 236 -20.13 9.20 3.83
N LEU A 237 -20.16 9.99 2.75
CA LEU A 237 -19.94 11.44 2.74
C LEU A 237 -21.25 12.16 2.39
#